data_86bd187adc85455503af1103a70e4359
#
_entry.id   86bd187adc85455503af1103a70e4359
#
_cell.length_a   1.000
_cell.length_b   1.000
_cell.length_c   1.000
_cell.angle_alpha   90.00
_cell.angle_beta   90.00
_cell.angle_gamma   90.00
#
_symmetry.space_group_name_H-M   'P 1'
#
loop_
_entity.id
_entity.type
_entity.pdbx_description
1 polymer ?
#
loop_
_entity_poly.entity_id
_entity_poly.type
_entity_poly.pdbx_seq_one_letter_code
_entity_poly.pdbx_strand_id
1 'polypeptide(L)'
;MKNNKISTFQVELFRNLSKSYKFITEEVSVEKGIWISFKYISENEVYVVSISRDKNEEEVYLELKRYLDEKGLKYNIHNIVLSKENFNSSLNNDKYYPIFIDVNSKSIVSYNSFSEPVVRVLKATLELSKSSSYKKRNFKDKIKSFNKDIQTITKWLIYSNIAIFVLSMILSVAFGKGILNSLLEINPGILYIMGAKVNSLILYDAQWWRLITAMFLHAGIVHLLFNMYALYILGNQLESILGKEKFILVYFISGIVSSLASFILSANMSVGASGAIFGLLGVLLIFAYIKKDELGFKFFKNIIIVVLLNLVIGFSISNIDNAGHIGGLACGIIIGSIIFRKELFMQLKSFN
;
A
#
# COMPACT_ATOMS: atom_id res chain seq x y z
N MET A 1 -22.72 -11.68 -16.26
CA MET A 1 -22.11 -10.35 -16.41
C MET A 1 -20.59 -10.51 -16.30
N LYS A 2 -19.85 -10.42 -17.40
CA LYS A 2 -18.39 -10.54 -17.39
C LYS A 2 -17.82 -9.19 -16.93
N ASN A 3 -17.21 -9.15 -15.75
CA ASN A 3 -16.41 -8.02 -15.27
C ASN A 3 -15.37 -7.64 -16.34
N ASN A 4 -15.52 -6.49 -16.95
CA ASN A 4 -14.49 -5.87 -17.79
C ASN A 4 -13.34 -5.41 -16.88
N LYS A 5 -12.46 -6.35 -16.53
CA LYS A 5 -11.20 -5.99 -15.87
C LYS A 5 -10.40 -5.15 -16.86
N ILE A 6 -9.99 -3.96 -16.43
CA ILE A 6 -8.99 -3.14 -17.13
C ILE A 6 -7.84 -4.06 -17.53
N SER A 7 -7.44 -4.05 -18.80
CA SER A 7 -6.35 -4.92 -19.26
C SER A 7 -5.05 -4.54 -18.54
N THR A 8 -4.20 -5.51 -18.24
CA THR A 8 -2.89 -5.26 -17.60
C THR A 8 -2.07 -4.22 -18.39
N PHE A 9 -2.19 -4.24 -19.71
CA PHE A 9 -1.55 -3.28 -20.61
C PHE A 9 -2.05 -1.84 -20.37
N GLN A 10 -3.37 -1.64 -20.23
CA GLN A 10 -3.97 -0.32 -19.97
C GLN A 10 -3.51 0.24 -18.63
N VAL A 11 -3.49 -0.60 -17.58
CA VAL A 11 -2.99 -0.21 -16.26
C VAL A 11 -1.52 0.21 -16.32
N GLU A 12 -0.69 -0.54 -17.05
CA GLU A 12 0.74 -0.27 -17.18
C GLU A 12 0.99 1.02 -17.96
N LEU A 13 0.28 1.21 -19.08
CA LEU A 13 0.38 2.43 -19.88
C LEU A 13 -0.03 3.67 -19.07
N PHE A 14 -1.19 3.64 -18.42
CA PHE A 14 -1.69 4.78 -17.64
C PHE A 14 -0.78 5.09 -16.45
N ARG A 15 -0.21 4.07 -15.82
CA ARG A 15 0.82 4.24 -14.79
C ARG A 15 2.08 4.93 -15.33
N ASN A 16 2.53 4.58 -16.52
CA ASN A 16 3.71 5.19 -17.15
C ASN A 16 3.43 6.64 -17.55
N LEU A 17 2.24 6.93 -18.08
CA LEU A 17 1.79 8.30 -18.36
C LEU A 17 1.73 9.15 -17.09
N SER A 18 1.18 8.61 -16.01
CA SER A 18 1.09 9.31 -14.73
C SER A 18 2.46 9.60 -14.13
N LYS A 19 3.34 8.57 -14.05
CA LYS A 19 4.66 8.71 -13.42
C LYS A 19 5.61 9.62 -14.20
N SER A 20 5.67 9.46 -15.53
CA SER A 20 6.67 10.13 -16.36
C SER A 20 6.22 11.48 -16.89
N TYR A 21 4.90 11.68 -17.06
CA TYR A 21 4.35 12.84 -17.76
C TYR A 21 3.27 13.59 -16.97
N LYS A 22 3.00 13.18 -15.72
CA LYS A 22 2.03 13.80 -14.80
C LYS A 22 0.58 13.79 -15.33
N PHE A 23 0.20 12.73 -16.02
CA PHE A 23 -1.19 12.52 -16.41
C PHE A 23 -2.04 12.11 -15.19
N ILE A 24 -3.29 12.54 -15.18
CA ILE A 24 -4.31 12.15 -14.20
C ILE A 24 -5.16 11.06 -14.84
N THR A 25 -5.50 10.00 -14.10
CA THR A 25 -6.33 8.89 -14.60
C THR A 25 -7.67 8.91 -13.91
N GLU A 26 -8.76 8.90 -14.69
CA GLU A 26 -10.14 8.87 -14.20
C GLU A 26 -10.99 7.84 -14.95
N GLU A 27 -12.03 7.35 -14.28
CA GLU A 27 -13.05 6.47 -14.86
C GLU A 27 -14.20 7.33 -15.40
N VAL A 28 -14.48 7.20 -16.69
CA VAL A 28 -15.54 7.97 -17.39
C VAL A 28 -16.88 7.27 -17.29
N SER A 29 -16.89 5.95 -17.39
CA SER A 29 -18.09 5.13 -17.29
C SER A 29 -17.80 3.83 -16.55
N VAL A 30 -18.39 3.67 -15.36
CA VAL A 30 -18.29 2.47 -14.53
C VAL A 30 -18.97 1.28 -15.19
N GLU A 31 -20.15 1.49 -15.80
CA GLU A 31 -20.94 0.45 -16.46
C GLU A 31 -20.22 -0.14 -17.68
N LYS A 32 -19.51 0.71 -18.44
CA LYS A 32 -18.81 0.35 -19.66
C LYS A 32 -17.32 0.08 -19.42
N GLY A 33 -16.81 0.40 -18.22
CA GLY A 33 -15.39 0.25 -17.87
C GLY A 33 -14.46 1.10 -18.72
N ILE A 34 -14.90 2.34 -19.04
CA ILE A 34 -14.15 3.30 -19.87
C ILE A 34 -13.31 4.19 -18.97
N TRP A 35 -12.00 4.17 -19.19
CA TRP A 35 -11.01 4.94 -18.46
C TRP A 35 -10.23 5.85 -19.39
N ILE A 36 -9.85 7.03 -18.89
CA ILE A 36 -8.97 7.97 -19.57
C ILE A 36 -7.76 8.29 -18.71
N SER A 37 -6.70 8.73 -19.39
CA SER A 37 -5.58 9.40 -18.76
C SER A 37 -5.42 10.74 -19.45
N PHE A 38 -5.43 11.87 -18.72
CA PHE A 38 -5.41 13.20 -19.30
C PHE A 38 -4.44 14.14 -18.59
N LYS A 39 -4.01 15.17 -19.30
CA LYS A 39 -3.15 16.24 -18.81
C LYS A 39 -3.66 17.58 -19.28
N TYR A 40 -3.75 18.56 -18.38
CA TYR A 40 -4.06 19.94 -18.74
C TYR A 40 -2.92 20.55 -19.55
N ILE A 41 -3.25 21.14 -20.72
CA ILE A 41 -2.36 21.94 -21.55
C ILE A 41 -2.50 23.40 -21.13
N SER A 42 -3.74 23.83 -20.84
CA SER A 42 -4.12 25.14 -20.30
C SER A 42 -5.26 24.98 -19.30
N GLU A 43 -5.78 26.08 -18.72
CA GLU A 43 -6.87 26.05 -17.74
C GLU A 43 -8.11 25.29 -18.25
N ASN A 44 -8.44 25.41 -19.54
CA ASN A 44 -9.65 24.83 -20.14
C ASN A 44 -9.36 23.85 -21.28
N GLU A 45 -8.12 23.39 -21.45
CA GLU A 45 -7.75 22.46 -22.53
C GLU A 45 -6.98 21.27 -22.01
N VAL A 46 -7.37 20.06 -22.44
CA VAL A 46 -6.78 18.80 -22.02
C VAL A 46 -6.30 17.94 -23.19
N TYR A 47 -5.17 17.28 -22.98
CA TYR A 47 -4.66 16.20 -23.81
C TYR A 47 -5.13 14.88 -23.23
N VAL A 48 -5.95 14.11 -23.97
CA VAL A 48 -6.63 12.92 -23.47
C VAL A 48 -6.08 11.67 -24.15
N VAL A 49 -5.77 10.63 -23.38
CA VAL A 49 -5.39 9.31 -23.86
C VAL A 49 -6.43 8.29 -23.40
N SER A 50 -6.98 7.53 -24.34
CA SER A 50 -7.94 6.46 -24.11
C SER A 50 -7.52 5.17 -24.79
N ILE A 51 -8.20 4.08 -24.50
CA ILE A 51 -7.99 2.78 -25.16
C ILE A 51 -9.36 2.18 -25.51
N SER A 52 -9.49 1.74 -26.75
CA SER A 52 -10.65 1.02 -27.25
C SER A 52 -10.23 -0.24 -28.05
N ARG A 53 -11.22 -0.99 -28.48
CA ARG A 53 -11.10 -1.98 -29.55
C ARG A 53 -11.77 -1.42 -30.79
N ASP A 54 -11.38 -1.92 -31.95
CA ASP A 54 -12.03 -1.60 -33.24
C ASP A 54 -13.56 -1.65 -33.17
N LYS A 55 -14.11 -2.66 -32.50
CA LYS A 55 -15.57 -2.88 -32.37
C LYS A 55 -16.32 -1.89 -31.48
N ASN A 56 -15.64 -1.16 -30.60
CA ASN A 56 -16.25 -0.20 -29.68
C ASN A 56 -15.57 1.18 -29.70
N GLU A 57 -14.84 1.49 -30.74
CA GLU A 57 -14.12 2.76 -30.91
C GLU A 57 -15.08 3.95 -30.86
N GLU A 58 -16.17 3.88 -31.62
CA GLU A 58 -17.19 4.94 -31.71
C GLU A 58 -17.92 5.12 -30.37
N GLU A 59 -18.28 4.04 -29.70
CA GLU A 59 -18.92 4.09 -28.38
C GLU A 59 -18.02 4.78 -27.36
N VAL A 60 -16.73 4.41 -27.32
CA VAL A 60 -15.75 5.03 -26.42
C VAL A 60 -15.61 6.52 -26.73
N TYR A 61 -15.51 6.88 -28.00
CA TYR A 61 -15.41 8.29 -28.41
C TYR A 61 -16.63 9.12 -27.97
N LEU A 62 -17.86 8.61 -28.15
CA LEU A 62 -19.08 9.32 -27.77
C LEU A 62 -19.19 9.52 -26.26
N GLU A 63 -18.80 8.52 -25.46
CA GLU A 63 -18.76 8.64 -23.99
C GLU A 63 -17.72 9.67 -23.54
N LEU A 64 -16.53 9.65 -24.15
CA LEU A 64 -15.48 10.62 -23.85
C LEU A 64 -15.89 12.04 -24.20
N LYS A 65 -16.48 12.20 -25.40
CA LYS A 65 -16.98 13.49 -25.85
C LYS A 65 -18.01 14.06 -24.87
N ARG A 66 -19.02 13.28 -24.50
CA ARG A 66 -20.04 13.69 -23.54
C ARG A 66 -19.41 14.12 -22.22
N TYR A 67 -18.54 13.30 -21.66
CA TYR A 67 -17.87 13.57 -20.38
C TYR A 67 -17.02 14.85 -20.40
N LEU A 68 -16.30 15.10 -21.49
CA LEU A 68 -15.44 16.29 -21.63
C LEU A 68 -16.26 17.56 -21.91
N ASP A 69 -17.34 17.45 -22.72
CA ASP A 69 -18.27 18.54 -22.99
C ASP A 69 -19.04 18.96 -21.73
N GLU A 70 -19.47 17.99 -20.87
CA GLU A 70 -20.11 18.28 -19.58
C GLU A 70 -19.16 19.00 -18.60
N LYS A 71 -17.86 18.76 -18.69
CA LYS A 71 -16.83 19.48 -17.91
C LYS A 71 -16.44 20.83 -18.52
N GLY A 72 -16.96 21.20 -19.69
CA GLY A 72 -16.63 22.45 -20.38
C GLY A 72 -15.18 22.53 -20.87
N LEU A 73 -14.53 21.39 -21.10
CA LEU A 73 -13.11 21.30 -21.48
C LEU A 73 -12.97 21.28 -23.02
N LYS A 74 -11.98 22.02 -23.55
CA LYS A 74 -11.45 21.78 -24.89
C LYS A 74 -10.50 20.57 -24.82
N TYR A 75 -10.53 19.70 -25.82
CA TYR A 75 -9.80 18.45 -25.78
C TYR A 75 -9.21 18.04 -27.12
N ASN A 76 -8.11 17.27 -27.02
CA ASN A 76 -7.55 16.48 -28.11
C ASN A 76 -7.49 15.02 -27.62
N ILE A 77 -8.24 14.11 -28.26
CA ILE A 77 -8.37 12.71 -27.88
C ILE A 77 -7.40 11.87 -28.73
N HIS A 78 -6.43 11.24 -28.05
CA HIS A 78 -5.53 10.25 -28.63
C HIS A 78 -5.99 8.85 -28.19
N ASN A 79 -6.75 8.18 -29.06
CA ASN A 79 -7.33 6.88 -28.74
C ASN A 79 -6.47 5.74 -29.29
N ILE A 80 -6.06 4.85 -28.42
CA ILE A 80 -5.31 3.64 -28.77
C ILE A 80 -6.31 2.56 -29.14
N VAL A 81 -6.41 2.24 -30.42
CA VAL A 81 -7.33 1.25 -30.96
C VAL A 81 -6.62 -0.09 -31.10
N LEU A 82 -7.08 -1.08 -30.35
CA LEU A 82 -6.58 -2.44 -30.39
C LEU A 82 -7.35 -3.25 -31.43
N SER A 83 -6.74 -3.54 -32.57
CA SER A 83 -7.35 -4.30 -33.67
C SER A 83 -6.53 -5.52 -34.08
N LYS A 84 -7.18 -6.48 -34.75
CA LYS A 84 -6.54 -7.64 -35.35
C LYS A 84 -6.44 -7.52 -36.87
N GLU A 85 -7.35 -6.82 -37.50
CA GLU A 85 -7.52 -6.83 -38.97
C GLU A 85 -7.84 -5.45 -39.52
N ASN A 86 -8.56 -4.60 -38.79
CA ASN A 86 -8.95 -3.26 -39.25
C ASN A 86 -8.11 -2.17 -38.56
N PHE A 87 -7.37 -1.40 -39.36
CA PHE A 87 -6.48 -0.33 -38.88
C PHE A 87 -6.88 1.05 -39.42
N ASN A 88 -8.17 1.23 -39.74
CA ASN A 88 -8.75 2.49 -40.15
C ASN A 88 -9.90 2.87 -39.20
N SER A 89 -9.95 4.13 -38.82
CA SER A 89 -11.07 4.68 -38.05
C SER A 89 -12.20 5.14 -38.98
N SER A 90 -13.44 4.88 -38.59
CA SER A 90 -14.63 5.46 -39.22
C SER A 90 -14.91 6.88 -38.72
N LEU A 91 -14.26 7.30 -37.62
CA LEU A 91 -14.45 8.63 -37.03
C LEU A 91 -13.61 9.68 -37.76
N ASN A 92 -14.29 10.64 -38.37
CA ASN A 92 -13.64 11.79 -38.99
C ASN A 92 -13.89 13.03 -38.14
N ASN A 93 -12.92 13.36 -37.25
CA ASN A 93 -13.02 14.52 -36.39
C ASN A 93 -11.62 15.12 -36.16
N ASP A 94 -11.49 16.44 -36.31
CA ASP A 94 -10.20 17.16 -36.22
C ASP A 94 -9.53 17.11 -34.82
N LYS A 95 -10.27 16.69 -33.81
CA LYS A 95 -9.78 16.56 -32.41
C LYS A 95 -9.62 15.10 -31.95
N TYR A 96 -9.73 14.16 -32.89
CA TYR A 96 -9.63 12.74 -32.63
C TYR A 96 -8.46 12.13 -33.40
N TYR A 97 -7.52 11.57 -32.70
CA TYR A 97 -6.26 11.03 -33.22
C TYR A 97 -6.12 9.56 -32.87
N PRO A 98 -6.60 8.63 -33.71
CA PRO A 98 -6.46 7.20 -33.46
C PRO A 98 -5.00 6.74 -33.61
N ILE A 99 -4.59 5.81 -32.74
CA ILE A 99 -3.31 5.11 -32.75
C ILE A 99 -3.62 3.61 -32.84
N PHE A 100 -3.38 3.00 -33.99
CA PHE A 100 -3.70 1.60 -34.20
C PHE A 100 -2.58 0.68 -33.76
N ILE A 101 -2.95 -0.34 -32.95
CA ILE A 101 -2.06 -1.42 -32.53
C ILE A 101 -2.61 -2.74 -33.03
N ASP A 102 -1.79 -3.49 -33.74
CA ASP A 102 -2.05 -4.89 -34.04
C ASP A 102 -1.85 -5.74 -32.78
N VAL A 103 -2.92 -6.40 -32.34
CA VAL A 103 -2.94 -7.23 -31.13
C VAL A 103 -2.07 -8.49 -31.30
N ASN A 104 -1.91 -9.01 -32.55
CA ASN A 104 -1.16 -10.22 -32.83
C ASN A 104 0.35 -9.96 -32.78
N SER A 105 0.82 -8.96 -33.52
CA SER A 105 2.26 -8.59 -33.56
C SER A 105 2.69 -7.70 -32.40
N LYS A 106 1.73 -7.15 -31.63
CA LYS A 106 1.97 -6.15 -30.57
C LYS A 106 2.82 -4.98 -31.08
N SER A 107 2.48 -4.48 -32.27
CA SER A 107 3.18 -3.37 -32.90
C SER A 107 2.22 -2.24 -33.28
N ILE A 108 2.73 -1.02 -33.30
CA ILE A 108 1.99 0.15 -33.75
C ILE A 108 1.97 0.11 -35.27
N VAL A 109 0.78 0.15 -35.85
CA VAL A 109 0.55 0.06 -37.30
C VAL A 109 0.47 1.43 -37.92
N SER A 110 -0.35 2.33 -37.35
CA SER A 110 -0.49 3.69 -37.86
C SER A 110 -0.86 4.68 -36.75
N TYR A 111 -0.50 5.94 -36.93
CA TYR A 111 -0.85 7.05 -36.03
C TYR A 111 -0.64 8.39 -36.72
N ASN A 112 -1.28 9.45 -36.21
CA ASN A 112 -1.06 10.81 -36.64
C ASN A 112 0.14 11.45 -35.92
N SER A 113 0.89 12.32 -36.59
CA SER A 113 2.07 13.02 -36.03
C SER A 113 1.78 13.77 -34.72
N PHE A 114 0.57 14.28 -34.53
CA PHE A 114 0.14 14.89 -33.26
C PHE A 114 0.13 13.92 -32.08
N SER A 115 0.09 12.60 -32.33
CA SER A 115 0.15 11.55 -31.30
C SER A 115 1.58 11.10 -30.94
N GLU A 116 2.63 11.65 -31.55
CA GLU A 116 4.01 11.25 -31.31
C GLU A 116 4.41 11.20 -29.82
N PRO A 117 4.03 12.15 -28.95
CA PRO A 117 4.35 12.07 -27.52
C PRO A 117 3.78 10.80 -26.85
N VAL A 118 2.52 10.43 -27.19
CA VAL A 118 1.89 9.21 -26.66
C VAL A 118 2.54 7.98 -27.25
N VAL A 119 2.86 8.01 -28.55
CA VAL A 119 3.50 6.89 -29.26
C VAL A 119 4.87 6.53 -28.68
N ARG A 120 5.67 7.52 -28.24
CA ARG A 120 6.95 7.25 -27.53
C ARG A 120 6.75 6.48 -26.24
N VAL A 121 5.79 6.87 -25.40
CA VAL A 121 5.44 6.15 -24.16
C VAL A 121 4.92 4.77 -24.48
N LEU A 122 4.09 4.67 -25.52
CA LEU A 122 3.50 3.44 -25.97
C LEU A 122 4.55 2.44 -26.48
N LYS A 123 5.52 2.89 -27.29
CA LYS A 123 6.67 2.07 -27.75
C LYS A 123 7.45 1.51 -26.56
N ALA A 124 7.82 2.36 -25.60
CA ALA A 124 8.52 1.92 -24.39
C ALA A 124 7.70 0.90 -23.59
N THR A 125 6.38 1.11 -23.46
CA THR A 125 5.48 0.17 -22.75
C THR A 125 5.37 -1.18 -23.51
N LEU A 126 5.29 -1.15 -24.83
CA LEU A 126 5.24 -2.37 -25.66
C LEU A 126 6.56 -3.14 -25.63
N GLU A 127 7.71 -2.47 -25.64
CA GLU A 127 9.02 -3.11 -25.52
C GLU A 127 9.19 -3.76 -24.14
N LEU A 128 8.81 -3.08 -23.06
CA LEU A 128 8.76 -3.66 -21.73
C LEU A 128 7.83 -4.88 -21.67
N SER A 129 6.70 -4.86 -22.38
CA SER A 129 5.77 -5.99 -22.46
C SER A 129 6.30 -7.16 -23.31
N LYS A 130 7.17 -6.89 -24.31
CA LYS A 130 7.86 -7.91 -25.13
C LYS A 130 9.02 -8.56 -24.36
N SER A 131 9.77 -7.78 -23.58
CA SER A 131 10.86 -8.29 -22.72
C SER A 131 10.34 -9.03 -21.50
N SER A 132 9.19 -8.66 -21.02
CA SER A 132 8.37 -9.37 -20.05
C SER A 132 7.47 -10.35 -20.82
N SER A 133 8.07 -11.39 -21.44
CA SER A 133 7.31 -12.63 -21.58
C SER A 133 6.77 -12.91 -20.17
N TYR A 134 5.45 -12.85 -20.02
CA TYR A 134 4.74 -13.17 -18.77
C TYR A 134 5.00 -14.66 -18.48
N LYS A 135 6.26 -14.96 -18.12
CA LYS A 135 6.59 -16.16 -17.37
C LYS A 135 5.69 -16.06 -16.15
N LYS A 136 4.76 -17.01 -15.97
CA LYS A 136 4.20 -17.33 -14.67
C LYS A 136 5.36 -17.21 -13.70
N ARG A 137 5.48 -16.08 -12.97
CA ARG A 137 6.54 -15.88 -12.00
C ARG A 137 6.40 -17.03 -11.04
N ASN A 138 7.34 -17.96 -11.11
CA ASN A 138 7.37 -19.11 -10.24
C ASN A 138 7.29 -18.57 -8.80
N PHE A 139 6.67 -19.27 -7.89
CA PHE A 139 6.56 -18.86 -6.48
C PHE A 139 7.92 -18.40 -5.92
N LYS A 140 9.01 -19.08 -6.33
CA LYS A 140 10.39 -18.68 -6.02
C LYS A 140 10.76 -17.27 -6.53
N ASP A 141 10.32 -16.88 -7.74
CA ASP A 141 10.61 -15.55 -8.30
C ASP A 141 9.79 -14.45 -7.60
N LYS A 142 8.58 -14.78 -7.14
CA LYS A 142 7.78 -13.88 -6.30
C LYS A 142 8.44 -13.64 -4.94
N ILE A 143 8.95 -14.69 -4.29
CA ILE A 143 9.70 -14.54 -3.04
C ILE A 143 10.98 -13.74 -3.26
N LYS A 144 11.71 -13.96 -4.36
CA LYS A 144 12.95 -13.24 -4.66
C LYS A 144 12.71 -11.76 -4.93
N SER A 145 11.62 -11.40 -5.64
CA SER A 145 11.25 -9.99 -5.84
C SER A 145 10.79 -9.34 -4.54
N PHE A 146 9.95 -10.03 -3.76
CA PHE A 146 9.54 -9.58 -2.42
C PHE A 146 10.75 -9.28 -1.52
N ASN A 147 11.73 -10.19 -1.49
CA ASN A 147 12.96 -10.01 -0.72
C ASN A 147 13.86 -8.85 -1.21
N LYS A 148 13.78 -8.47 -2.48
CA LYS A 148 14.55 -7.36 -3.05
C LYS A 148 13.92 -6.01 -2.71
N ASP A 149 12.60 -5.98 -2.57
CA ASP A 149 11.84 -4.74 -2.39
C ASP A 149 11.62 -4.37 -0.91
N ILE A 150 11.95 -5.29 0.03
CA ILE A 150 11.81 -5.05 1.46
C ILE A 150 13.11 -4.56 2.08
N GLN A 151 13.03 -3.53 2.90
CA GLN A 151 14.13 -3.03 3.72
C GLN A 151 14.65 -4.11 4.68
N THR A 152 15.93 -4.03 5.00
CA THR A 152 16.64 -5.14 5.66
C THR A 152 16.09 -5.48 7.04
N ILE A 153 15.89 -4.49 7.91
CA ILE A 153 15.40 -4.71 9.29
C ILE A 153 13.94 -5.12 9.28
N THR A 154 13.12 -4.44 8.48
CA THR A 154 11.70 -4.78 8.28
C THR A 154 11.53 -6.24 7.87
N LYS A 155 12.36 -6.72 6.93
CA LYS A 155 12.38 -8.10 6.49
C LYS A 155 12.69 -9.08 7.62
N TRP A 156 13.74 -8.80 8.40
CA TRP A 156 14.11 -9.66 9.51
C TRP A 156 13.05 -9.69 10.61
N LEU A 157 12.43 -8.56 10.93
CA LEU A 157 11.32 -8.50 11.88
C LEU A 157 10.13 -9.35 11.39
N ILE A 158 9.75 -9.26 10.11
CA ILE A 158 8.68 -10.10 9.54
C ILE A 158 9.04 -11.59 9.66
N TYR A 159 10.25 -11.99 9.27
CA TYR A 159 10.65 -13.39 9.34
C TYR A 159 10.72 -13.92 10.76
N SER A 160 11.18 -13.13 11.72
CA SER A 160 11.20 -13.50 13.13
C SER A 160 9.79 -13.76 13.66
N ASN A 161 8.84 -12.88 13.36
CA ASN A 161 7.44 -13.05 13.77
C ASN A 161 6.81 -14.31 13.15
N ILE A 162 7.06 -14.55 11.84
CA ILE A 162 6.57 -15.76 11.16
C ILE A 162 7.19 -17.02 11.77
N ALA A 163 8.51 -17.03 12.02
CA ALA A 163 9.21 -18.18 12.58
C ALA A 163 8.68 -18.52 13.99
N ILE A 164 8.51 -17.50 14.85
CA ILE A 164 7.95 -17.67 16.19
C ILE A 164 6.50 -18.16 16.14
N PHE A 165 5.68 -17.65 15.21
CA PHE A 165 4.32 -18.13 15.03
C PHE A 165 4.27 -19.59 14.60
N VAL A 166 5.11 -20.00 13.64
CA VAL A 166 5.22 -21.41 13.22
C VAL A 166 5.63 -22.30 14.39
N LEU A 167 6.59 -21.86 15.19
CA LEU A 167 6.98 -22.59 16.40
C LEU A 167 5.82 -22.70 17.40
N SER A 168 5.08 -21.62 17.65
CA SER A 168 3.89 -21.62 18.53
C SER A 168 2.81 -22.56 18.03
N MET A 169 2.60 -22.61 16.71
CA MET A 169 1.66 -23.54 16.06
C MET A 169 2.07 -24.99 16.22
N ILE A 170 3.36 -25.31 15.97
CA ILE A 170 3.89 -26.67 16.15
C ILE A 170 3.73 -27.13 17.61
N LEU A 171 4.06 -26.27 18.56
CA LEU A 171 3.86 -26.58 19.99
C LEU A 171 2.38 -26.79 20.31
N SER A 172 1.46 -25.95 19.80
CA SER A 172 0.02 -26.13 20.00
C SER A 172 -0.47 -27.48 19.48
N VAL A 173 0.02 -27.91 18.32
CA VAL A 173 -0.29 -29.24 17.76
C VAL A 173 0.27 -30.36 18.63
N ALA A 174 1.53 -30.24 19.10
CA ALA A 174 2.17 -31.22 19.99
C ALA A 174 1.42 -31.37 21.32
N PHE A 175 0.76 -30.30 21.79
CA PHE A 175 -0.07 -30.33 23.00
C PHE A 175 -1.54 -30.66 22.70
N GLY A 176 -1.82 -31.37 21.59
CA GLY A 176 -3.12 -31.98 21.27
C GLY A 176 -4.15 -31.10 20.56
N LYS A 177 -3.80 -29.87 20.18
CA LYS A 177 -4.70 -29.03 19.36
C LYS A 177 -4.55 -29.42 17.88
N GLY A 178 -5.65 -29.65 17.17
CA GLY A 178 -5.61 -29.99 15.72
C GLY A 178 -4.90 -28.91 14.90
N ILE A 179 -4.29 -29.28 13.77
CA ILE A 179 -3.48 -28.40 12.91
C ILE A 179 -4.25 -27.14 12.48
N LEU A 180 -5.48 -27.31 11.96
CA LEU A 180 -6.30 -26.19 11.50
C LEU A 180 -6.68 -25.27 12.67
N ASN A 181 -7.07 -25.83 13.81
CA ASN A 181 -7.42 -25.06 14.99
C ASN A 181 -6.20 -24.31 15.56
N SER A 182 -4.99 -24.91 15.50
CA SER A 182 -3.74 -24.26 15.92
C SER A 182 -3.33 -23.14 14.98
N LEU A 183 -3.65 -23.22 13.69
CA LEU A 183 -3.42 -22.14 12.73
C LEU A 183 -4.35 -20.95 12.99
N LEU A 184 -5.63 -21.22 13.23
CA LEU A 184 -6.63 -20.17 13.46
C LEU A 184 -6.45 -19.49 14.81
N GLU A 185 -6.12 -20.28 15.85
CA GLU A 185 -5.93 -19.81 17.20
C GLU A 185 -4.87 -20.64 17.91
N ILE A 186 -3.76 -20.03 18.30
CA ILE A 186 -2.70 -20.66 19.11
C ILE A 186 -3.25 -20.99 20.51
N ASN A 187 -2.86 -22.14 21.06
CA ASN A 187 -3.24 -22.50 22.43
C ASN A 187 -2.75 -21.41 23.41
N PRO A 188 -3.65 -20.80 24.21
CA PRO A 188 -3.26 -19.74 25.17
C PRO A 188 -2.19 -20.18 26.17
N GLY A 189 -2.18 -21.48 26.56
CA GLY A 189 -1.14 -22.05 27.43
C GLY A 189 0.24 -22.02 26.75
N ILE A 190 0.32 -22.23 25.44
CA ILE A 190 1.58 -22.11 24.68
C ILE A 190 2.05 -20.66 24.64
N LEU A 191 1.15 -19.70 24.39
CA LEU A 191 1.48 -18.27 24.42
C LEU A 191 1.99 -17.87 25.81
N TYR A 192 1.34 -18.35 26.87
CA TYR A 192 1.75 -18.14 28.27
C TYR A 192 3.18 -18.63 28.51
N ILE A 193 3.50 -19.85 28.10
CA ILE A 193 4.83 -20.46 28.28
C ILE A 193 5.89 -19.75 27.43
N MET A 194 5.54 -19.36 26.19
CA MET A 194 6.47 -18.70 25.26
C MET A 194 6.73 -17.22 25.58
N GLY A 195 6.06 -16.63 26.56
CA GLY A 195 6.39 -15.28 27.02
C GLY A 195 5.40 -14.20 26.61
N ALA A 196 4.11 -14.52 26.53
CA ALA A 196 3.05 -13.52 26.48
C ALA A 196 3.14 -12.56 27.69
N LYS A 197 2.71 -11.31 27.54
CA LYS A 197 2.61 -10.36 28.64
C LYS A 197 1.55 -10.85 29.61
N VAL A 198 1.98 -11.26 30.79
CA VAL A 198 1.14 -11.74 31.90
C VAL A 198 1.56 -10.99 33.16
N ASN A 199 0.66 -10.18 33.71
CA ASN A 199 0.96 -9.25 34.80
C ASN A 199 1.49 -9.94 36.05
N SER A 200 0.89 -11.06 36.47
CA SER A 200 1.32 -11.81 37.64
C SER A 200 2.76 -12.30 37.55
N LEU A 201 3.15 -12.83 36.39
CA LEU A 201 4.52 -13.35 36.18
C LEU A 201 5.55 -12.20 36.09
N ILE A 202 5.16 -11.06 35.56
CA ILE A 202 6.04 -9.88 35.52
C ILE A 202 6.22 -9.34 36.95
N LEU A 203 5.14 -9.23 37.73
CA LEU A 203 5.16 -8.60 39.04
C LEU A 203 5.77 -9.52 40.13
N TYR A 204 5.32 -10.75 40.19
CA TYR A 204 5.69 -11.68 41.30
C TYR A 204 6.91 -12.53 40.99
N ASP A 205 7.11 -12.90 39.69
CA ASP A 205 8.22 -13.76 39.28
C ASP A 205 9.32 -12.98 38.53
N ALA A 206 9.23 -11.65 38.52
CA ALA A 206 10.21 -10.75 37.88
C ALA A 206 10.51 -11.08 36.40
N GLN A 207 9.53 -11.62 35.65
CA GLN A 207 9.71 -12.02 34.24
C GLN A 207 9.57 -10.83 33.29
N TRP A 208 10.36 -9.76 33.50
CA TRP A 208 10.32 -8.52 32.71
C TRP A 208 10.63 -8.72 31.23
N TRP A 209 11.33 -9.80 30.86
CA TRP A 209 11.60 -10.18 29.49
C TRP A 209 10.33 -10.39 28.66
N ARG A 210 9.18 -10.64 29.29
CA ARG A 210 7.87 -10.78 28.65
C ARG A 210 7.41 -9.49 27.95
N LEU A 211 7.91 -8.33 28.37
CA LEU A 211 7.63 -7.06 27.69
C LEU A 211 8.20 -7.02 26.27
N ILE A 212 9.24 -7.83 26.00
CA ILE A 212 9.88 -7.94 24.69
C ILE A 212 9.34 -9.14 23.91
N THR A 213 9.27 -10.33 24.54
CA THR A 213 8.87 -11.55 23.83
C THR A 213 7.42 -11.51 23.36
N ALA A 214 6.53 -10.87 24.11
CA ALA A 214 5.13 -10.66 23.72
C ALA A 214 4.99 -9.98 22.35
N MET A 215 5.95 -9.12 21.97
CA MET A 215 5.95 -8.41 20.68
C MET A 215 6.06 -9.33 19.46
N PHE A 216 6.52 -10.56 19.64
CA PHE A 216 6.75 -11.54 18.56
C PHE A 216 5.72 -12.67 18.54
N LEU A 217 4.87 -12.79 19.55
CA LEU A 217 3.84 -13.80 19.65
C LEU A 217 2.54 -13.31 18.97
N HIS A 218 1.79 -14.24 18.40
CA HIS A 218 0.52 -13.93 17.75
C HIS A 218 -0.53 -14.99 18.11
N ALA A 219 -1.76 -14.54 18.42
CA ALA A 219 -2.83 -15.43 18.85
C ALA A 219 -3.39 -16.34 17.74
N GLY A 220 -3.17 -16.01 16.46
CA GLY A 220 -3.62 -16.78 15.32
C GLY A 220 -3.17 -16.18 14.00
N ILE A 221 -3.42 -16.89 12.88
CA ILE A 221 -2.93 -16.51 11.55
C ILE A 221 -3.48 -15.15 11.08
N VAL A 222 -4.73 -14.83 11.38
CA VAL A 222 -5.35 -13.55 10.99
C VAL A 222 -4.62 -12.40 11.69
N HIS A 223 -4.35 -12.54 13.00
CA HIS A 223 -3.60 -11.56 13.79
C HIS A 223 -2.19 -11.37 13.23
N LEU A 224 -1.48 -12.47 12.93
CA LEU A 224 -0.16 -12.41 12.29
C LEU A 224 -0.20 -11.68 10.95
N LEU A 225 -1.13 -12.04 10.06
CA LEU A 225 -1.20 -11.47 8.71
C LEU A 225 -1.44 -9.95 8.74
N PHE A 226 -2.34 -9.45 9.57
CA PHE A 226 -2.58 -8.01 9.71
C PHE A 226 -1.34 -7.28 10.24
N ASN A 227 -0.67 -7.82 11.26
CA ASN A 227 0.57 -7.24 11.79
C ASN A 227 1.68 -7.24 10.73
N MET A 228 1.90 -8.34 10.02
CA MET A 228 2.95 -8.43 9.00
C MET A 228 2.66 -7.53 7.80
N TYR A 229 1.40 -7.39 7.41
CA TYR A 229 1.01 -6.45 6.36
C TYR A 229 1.27 -4.99 6.77
N ALA A 230 0.86 -4.60 7.98
CA ALA A 230 1.13 -3.26 8.51
C ALA A 230 2.64 -3.00 8.66
N LEU A 231 3.39 -3.97 9.19
CA LEU A 231 4.84 -3.88 9.33
C LEU A 231 5.54 -3.80 7.96
N TYR A 232 5.06 -4.52 6.95
CA TYR A 232 5.58 -4.43 5.58
C TYR A 232 5.43 -3.01 5.02
N ILE A 233 4.25 -2.40 5.15
CA ILE A 233 3.99 -1.06 4.60
C ILE A 233 4.73 0.01 5.39
N LEU A 234 4.50 0.08 6.70
CA LEU A 234 5.04 1.13 7.57
C LEU A 234 6.53 0.97 7.79
N GLY A 235 6.99 -0.29 7.98
CA GLY A 235 8.39 -0.61 8.20
C GLY A 235 9.26 -0.22 7.01
N ASN A 236 8.88 -0.63 5.79
CA ASN A 236 9.62 -0.26 4.59
C ASN A 236 9.73 1.27 4.41
N GLN A 237 8.63 1.98 4.65
CA GLN A 237 8.61 3.43 4.52
C GLN A 237 9.50 4.09 5.57
N LEU A 238 9.35 3.72 6.84
CA LEU A 238 10.07 4.36 7.94
C LEU A 238 11.53 3.93 8.03
N GLU A 239 11.89 2.69 7.74
CA GLU A 239 13.29 2.27 7.66
C GLU A 239 14.03 3.05 6.56
N SER A 240 13.36 3.33 5.42
CA SER A 240 13.91 4.17 4.36
C SER A 240 14.12 5.63 4.78
N ILE A 241 13.21 6.18 5.60
CA ILE A 241 13.27 7.58 6.08
C ILE A 241 14.29 7.74 7.22
N LEU A 242 14.27 6.83 8.19
CA LEU A 242 15.03 6.95 9.43
C LEU A 242 16.44 6.33 9.36
N GLY A 243 16.64 5.40 8.43
CA GLY A 243 17.76 4.47 8.44
C GLY A 243 17.58 3.33 9.46
N LYS A 244 18.40 2.29 9.31
CA LYS A 244 18.29 1.02 10.06
C LYS A 244 18.34 1.20 11.58
N GLU A 245 19.29 1.98 12.06
CA GLU A 245 19.56 2.15 13.50
C GLU A 245 18.39 2.82 14.22
N LYS A 246 17.92 3.96 13.70
CA LYS A 246 16.80 4.68 14.30
C LYS A 246 15.50 3.88 14.17
N PHE A 247 15.30 3.20 13.05
CA PHE A 247 14.12 2.38 12.84
C PHE A 247 14.01 1.25 13.86
N ILE A 248 15.10 0.49 14.11
CA ILE A 248 15.10 -0.59 15.10
C ILE A 248 14.89 -0.05 16.51
N LEU A 249 15.50 1.07 16.87
CA LEU A 249 15.28 1.72 18.16
C LEU A 249 13.82 2.14 18.35
N VAL A 250 13.22 2.79 17.35
CA VAL A 250 11.79 3.17 17.39
C VAL A 250 10.92 1.93 17.60
N TYR A 251 11.13 0.86 16.82
CA TYR A 251 10.35 -0.36 16.91
C TYR A 251 10.39 -0.98 18.30
N PHE A 252 11.60 -1.20 18.86
CA PHE A 252 11.75 -1.84 20.15
C PHE A 252 11.32 -0.96 21.33
N ILE A 253 11.71 0.31 21.33
CA ILE A 253 11.32 1.23 22.41
C ILE A 253 9.79 1.38 22.45
N SER A 254 9.15 1.62 21.30
CA SER A 254 7.69 1.74 21.24
C SER A 254 6.98 0.44 21.63
N GLY A 255 7.51 -0.71 21.23
CA GLY A 255 6.96 -2.01 21.61
C GLY A 255 7.08 -2.30 23.10
N ILE A 256 8.22 -1.98 23.72
CA ILE A 256 8.43 -2.13 25.16
C ILE A 256 7.50 -1.19 25.93
N VAL A 257 7.42 0.08 25.55
CA VAL A 257 6.51 1.08 26.16
C VAL A 257 5.04 0.66 25.99
N SER A 258 4.68 0.11 24.84
CA SER A 258 3.36 -0.47 24.60
C SER A 258 3.06 -1.60 25.57
N SER A 259 3.98 -2.58 25.70
CA SER A 259 3.82 -3.71 26.64
C SER A 259 3.76 -3.23 28.09
N LEU A 260 4.51 -2.18 28.44
CA LEU A 260 4.46 -1.56 29.77
C LEU A 260 3.14 -0.85 30.00
N ALA A 261 2.61 -0.10 29.04
CA ALA A 261 1.28 0.52 29.13
C ALA A 261 0.20 -0.55 29.31
N SER A 262 0.29 -1.64 28.55
CA SER A 262 -0.58 -2.81 28.71
C SER A 262 -0.46 -3.42 30.11
N PHE A 263 0.76 -3.58 30.64
CA PHE A 263 0.99 -4.10 31.99
C PHE A 263 0.32 -3.24 33.07
N ILE A 264 0.39 -1.91 32.93
CA ILE A 264 -0.16 -0.97 33.92
C ILE A 264 -1.69 -0.86 33.82
N LEU A 265 -2.22 -0.81 32.60
CA LEU A 265 -3.62 -0.41 32.33
C LEU A 265 -4.54 -1.58 31.94
N SER A 266 -4.00 -2.79 31.73
CA SER A 266 -4.78 -3.96 31.33
C SER A 266 -4.34 -5.21 32.09
N ALA A 267 -5.28 -5.89 32.73
CA ALA A 267 -5.04 -7.16 33.41
C ALA A 267 -4.92 -8.35 32.44
N ASN A 268 -5.37 -8.20 31.20
CA ASN A 268 -5.43 -9.28 30.23
C ASN A 268 -4.04 -9.68 29.74
N MET A 269 -3.87 -10.97 29.38
CA MET A 269 -2.72 -11.44 28.64
C MET A 269 -2.67 -10.75 27.28
N SER A 270 -1.49 -10.27 26.89
CA SER A 270 -1.30 -9.57 25.61
C SER A 270 -0.15 -10.15 24.80
N VAL A 271 -0.33 -10.19 23.47
CA VAL A 271 0.64 -10.63 22.46
C VAL A 271 0.46 -9.84 21.18
N GLY A 272 1.53 -9.61 20.43
CA GLY A 272 1.49 -9.03 19.09
C GLY A 272 2.52 -7.93 18.84
N ALA A 273 2.92 -7.78 17.59
CA ALA A 273 3.79 -6.70 17.13
C ALA A 273 3.07 -5.33 17.06
N SER A 274 1.76 -5.33 17.25
CA SER A 274 0.90 -4.16 17.00
C SER A 274 1.29 -2.93 17.81
N GLY A 275 1.73 -3.09 19.05
CA GLY A 275 2.17 -1.96 19.86
C GLY A 275 3.39 -1.24 19.28
N ALA A 276 4.38 -1.98 18.80
CA ALA A 276 5.52 -1.42 18.07
C ALA A 276 5.08 -0.78 16.73
N ILE A 277 4.15 -1.40 16.02
CA ILE A 277 3.57 -0.89 14.76
C ILE A 277 2.81 0.43 15.00
N PHE A 278 2.05 0.56 16.09
CA PHE A 278 1.45 1.83 16.49
C PHE A 278 2.50 2.90 16.81
N GLY A 279 3.65 2.50 17.38
CA GLY A 279 4.79 3.39 17.56
C GLY A 279 5.36 3.90 16.21
N LEU A 280 5.53 3.01 15.24
CA LEU A 280 5.91 3.41 13.87
C LEU A 280 4.87 4.36 13.27
N LEU A 281 3.59 4.11 13.48
CA LEU A 281 2.51 4.97 13.00
C LEU A 281 2.56 6.37 13.67
N GLY A 282 2.91 6.44 14.96
CA GLY A 282 3.15 7.71 15.67
C GLY A 282 4.29 8.52 15.10
N VAL A 283 5.43 7.89 14.78
CA VAL A 283 6.55 8.56 14.10
C VAL A 283 6.15 9.04 12.70
N LEU A 284 5.41 8.21 11.94
CA LEU A 284 4.93 8.56 10.61
C LEU A 284 3.96 9.75 10.64
N LEU A 285 3.13 9.86 11.68
CA LEU A 285 2.21 10.98 11.89
C LEU A 285 2.97 12.31 12.04
N ILE A 286 4.03 12.33 12.86
CA ILE A 286 4.89 13.52 13.03
C ILE A 286 5.60 13.85 11.72
N PHE A 287 6.18 12.88 11.04
CA PHE A 287 6.81 13.07 9.74
C PHE A 287 5.83 13.64 8.71
N ALA A 288 4.62 13.09 8.62
CA ALA A 288 3.58 13.54 7.70
C ALA A 288 3.11 14.97 8.02
N TYR A 289 3.03 15.35 9.29
CA TYR A 289 2.71 16.71 9.71
C TYR A 289 3.78 17.71 9.26
N ILE A 290 5.06 17.38 9.47
CA ILE A 290 6.19 18.25 9.08
C ILE A 290 6.26 18.41 7.56
N LYS A 291 6.02 17.33 6.83
CA LYS A 291 6.11 17.28 5.36
C LYS A 291 4.80 17.56 4.62
N LYS A 292 3.76 18.06 5.32
CA LYS A 292 2.43 18.29 4.74
C LYS A 292 2.43 19.28 3.56
N ASP A 293 3.33 20.27 3.59
CA ASP A 293 3.45 21.28 2.54
C ASP A 293 4.15 20.73 1.29
N GLU A 294 5.09 19.76 1.47
CA GLU A 294 5.82 19.09 0.39
C GLU A 294 5.02 17.91 -0.19
N LEU A 295 4.42 17.07 0.66
CA LEU A 295 3.72 15.83 0.29
C LEU A 295 2.21 16.04 0.08
N GLY A 296 1.71 17.23 0.41
CA GLY A 296 0.31 17.60 0.36
C GLY A 296 -0.44 17.25 1.65
N PHE A 297 -1.35 18.14 2.06
CA PHE A 297 -2.19 17.97 3.27
C PHE A 297 -3.01 16.68 3.25
N LYS A 298 -3.35 16.16 2.06
CA LYS A 298 -4.07 14.90 1.88
C LYS A 298 -3.29 13.71 2.46
N PHE A 299 -1.96 13.70 2.30
CA PHE A 299 -1.11 12.64 2.87
C PHE A 299 -1.22 12.61 4.41
N PHE A 300 -1.05 13.77 5.06
CA PHE A 300 -1.17 13.89 6.51
C PHE A 300 -2.57 13.47 7.00
N LYS A 301 -3.63 13.95 6.33
CA LYS A 301 -5.02 13.57 6.65
C LYS A 301 -5.24 12.06 6.56
N ASN A 302 -4.69 11.40 5.54
CA ASN A 302 -4.80 9.96 5.38
C ASN A 302 -4.13 9.20 6.53
N ILE A 303 -2.98 9.66 7.03
CA ILE A 303 -2.32 9.03 8.20
C ILE A 303 -3.20 9.17 9.45
N ILE A 304 -3.80 10.34 9.69
CA ILE A 304 -4.75 10.53 10.79
C ILE A 304 -5.92 9.54 10.67
N ILE A 305 -6.50 9.40 9.48
CA ILE A 305 -7.61 8.47 9.25
C ILE A 305 -7.19 7.03 9.56
N VAL A 306 -5.99 6.62 9.13
CA VAL A 306 -5.46 5.28 9.43
C VAL A 306 -5.31 5.07 10.95
N VAL A 307 -4.76 6.05 11.68
CA VAL A 307 -4.66 6.00 13.15
C VAL A 307 -6.05 5.83 13.78
N LEU A 308 -6.99 6.69 13.41
CA LEU A 308 -8.35 6.68 14.00
C LEU A 308 -9.08 5.37 13.67
N LEU A 309 -9.02 4.89 12.44
CA LEU A 309 -9.66 3.62 12.06
C LEU A 309 -9.09 2.43 12.85
N ASN A 310 -7.76 2.36 13.00
CA ASN A 310 -7.15 1.29 13.80
C ASN A 310 -7.55 1.35 15.27
N LEU A 311 -7.67 2.55 15.86
CA LEU A 311 -8.18 2.72 17.24
C LEU A 311 -9.65 2.32 17.34
N VAL A 312 -10.51 2.77 16.41
CA VAL A 312 -11.94 2.40 16.40
C VAL A 312 -12.11 0.88 16.29
N ILE A 313 -11.38 0.23 15.38
CA ILE A 313 -11.38 -1.25 15.26
C ILE A 313 -10.91 -1.89 16.57
N GLY A 314 -9.84 -1.35 17.18
CA GLY A 314 -9.32 -1.83 18.46
C GLY A 314 -10.37 -1.78 19.57
N PHE A 315 -11.09 -0.67 19.69
CA PHE A 315 -12.16 -0.52 20.70
C PHE A 315 -13.42 -1.35 20.39
N SER A 316 -13.62 -1.73 19.11
CA SER A 316 -14.79 -2.51 18.71
C SER A 316 -14.62 -4.02 18.95
N ILE A 317 -13.41 -4.50 19.17
CA ILE A 317 -13.09 -5.92 19.38
C ILE A 317 -12.57 -6.14 20.80
N SER A 318 -13.28 -6.91 21.60
CA SER A 318 -13.05 -7.10 23.04
C SER A 318 -11.67 -7.63 23.43
N ASN A 319 -10.98 -8.33 22.54
CA ASN A 319 -9.70 -8.98 22.86
C ASN A 319 -8.48 -8.21 22.31
N ILE A 320 -8.67 -6.95 21.90
CA ILE A 320 -7.57 -6.10 21.43
C ILE A 320 -7.01 -5.28 22.59
N ASP A 321 -5.68 -5.26 22.72
CA ASP A 321 -4.95 -4.51 23.75
C ASP A 321 -4.86 -3.02 23.39
N ASN A 322 -5.96 -2.28 23.62
CA ASN A 322 -6.02 -0.85 23.35
C ASN A 322 -5.05 -0.02 24.19
N ALA A 323 -4.79 -0.44 25.43
CA ALA A 323 -3.82 0.23 26.30
C ALA A 323 -2.41 0.16 25.69
N GLY A 324 -2.02 -1.02 25.19
CA GLY A 324 -0.77 -1.21 24.49
C GLY A 324 -0.70 -0.37 23.19
N HIS A 325 -1.76 -0.35 22.39
CA HIS A 325 -1.81 0.43 21.14
C HIS A 325 -1.63 1.94 21.39
N ILE A 326 -2.35 2.49 22.39
CA ILE A 326 -2.24 3.91 22.76
C ILE A 326 -0.85 4.22 23.31
N GLY A 327 -0.31 3.35 24.19
CA GLY A 327 1.05 3.49 24.72
C GLY A 327 2.12 3.49 23.62
N GLY A 328 2.02 2.58 22.66
CA GLY A 328 2.91 2.53 21.50
C GLY A 328 2.82 3.79 20.62
N LEU A 329 1.59 4.20 20.29
CA LEU A 329 1.33 5.43 19.49
C LEU A 329 1.92 6.66 20.17
N ALA A 330 1.63 6.86 21.46
CA ALA A 330 2.14 8.01 22.24
C ALA A 330 3.67 8.03 22.28
N CYS A 331 4.30 6.86 22.53
CA CYS A 331 5.74 6.72 22.47
C CYS A 331 6.31 7.09 21.09
N GLY A 332 5.68 6.60 20.01
CA GLY A 332 6.10 6.92 18.64
C GLY A 332 5.99 8.41 18.32
N ILE A 333 4.92 9.09 18.77
CA ILE A 333 4.76 10.54 18.63
C ILE A 333 5.90 11.28 19.36
N ILE A 334 6.21 10.88 20.58
CA ILE A 334 7.32 11.50 21.37
C ILE A 334 8.65 11.30 20.67
N ILE A 335 8.98 10.06 20.29
CA ILE A 335 10.25 9.73 19.60
C ILE A 335 10.33 10.47 18.26
N GLY A 336 9.25 10.49 17.48
CA GLY A 336 9.17 11.21 16.22
C GLY A 336 9.42 12.71 16.40
N SER A 337 8.84 13.32 17.43
CA SER A 337 9.05 14.72 17.77
C SER A 337 10.50 15.02 18.18
N ILE A 338 11.17 14.07 18.84
CA ILE A 338 12.60 14.19 19.18
C ILE A 338 13.49 14.05 17.94
N ILE A 339 13.23 13.04 17.10
CA ILE A 339 14.00 12.79 15.88
C ILE A 339 13.93 13.98 14.92
N PHE A 340 12.73 14.53 14.73
CA PHE A 340 12.46 15.61 13.78
C PHE A 340 12.33 16.98 14.45
N ARG A 341 12.93 17.18 15.65
CA ARG A 341 12.77 18.40 16.46
C ARG A 341 13.09 19.70 15.74
N LYS A 342 14.11 19.71 14.89
CA LYS A 342 14.54 20.91 14.15
C LYS A 342 13.49 21.30 13.11
N GLU A 343 13.05 20.34 12.32
CA GLU A 343 12.04 20.51 11.27
C GLU A 343 10.68 20.88 11.89
N LEU A 344 10.31 20.22 12.98
CA LEU A 344 9.08 20.51 13.72
C LEU A 344 9.07 21.95 14.27
N PHE A 345 10.18 22.39 14.82
CA PHE A 345 10.31 23.75 15.33
C PHE A 345 10.20 24.81 14.22
N MET A 346 10.82 24.57 13.06
CA MET A 346 10.68 25.45 11.89
C MET A 346 9.24 25.50 11.38
N GLN A 347 8.56 24.37 11.33
CA GLN A 347 7.16 24.28 10.91
C GLN A 347 6.22 25.03 11.86
N LEU A 348 6.44 24.95 13.17
CA LEU A 348 5.63 25.67 14.16
C LEU A 348 5.85 27.20 14.10
N LYS A 349 7.08 27.65 13.79
CA LYS A 349 7.38 29.08 13.61
C LYS A 349 6.76 29.70 12.35
N SER A 350 6.48 28.92 11.33
CA SER A 350 5.86 29.42 10.09
C SER A 350 4.37 29.75 10.26
N PHE A 351 3.76 29.40 11.41
CA PHE A 351 2.36 29.70 11.73
C PHE A 351 2.18 30.97 12.59
N ASN A 352 3.28 31.51 13.13
CA ASN A 352 3.29 32.79 13.85
C ASN A 352 3.90 33.90 12.96
#